data_c45fc3349f7bdcce5cd3fe20d3b3e1d7
#
_entry.id   c45fc3349f7bdcce5cd3fe20d3b3e1d7
#
_cell.length_a   1.000
_cell.length_b   1.000
_cell.length_c   1.000
_cell.angle_alpha   90.00
_cell.angle_beta   90.00
_cell.angle_gamma   90.00
#
_symmetry.space_group_name_H-M   'P 1'
#
loop_
_entity.id
_entity.type
_entity.pdbx_description
1 polymer ?
#
loop_
_entity_poly.entity_id
_entity_poly.type
_entity_poly.pdbx_seq_one_letter_code
_entity_poly.pdbx_strand_id
1 'polypeptide(L)'
;SGGQKQRVAIARTLAMEPEMILFDEPTSALDPTKVGEVLEVIRELAQKGMTMLIVTHEMNFAKDVSNRIFYMDQGEIYEDGTPEQIFEHPQRELTRHFIMRTKLMEEIITSKDFDFIAIRNNIDQFGKKYLLSPKSIHNMQVVFEELCVQTLLPYQGEAPNLQFKIEYSDKTNSTQ
;
A
#
# COMPACT_ATOMS: atom_id res chain seq x y z
N SER A 1 -20.48 2.60 -23.53
CA SER A 1 -19.21 2.75 -22.77
C SER A 1 -19.08 1.68 -21.71
N GLY A 2 -17.86 1.42 -21.22
CA GLY A 2 -17.61 0.44 -20.14
C GLY A 2 -18.44 0.72 -18.89
N GLY A 3 -18.50 1.98 -18.44
CA GLY A 3 -19.29 2.37 -17.27
C GLY A 3 -20.80 2.16 -17.43
N GLN A 4 -21.34 2.32 -18.64
CA GLN A 4 -22.75 1.99 -18.91
C GLN A 4 -23.01 0.48 -18.77
N LYS A 5 -22.12 -0.35 -19.32
CA LYS A 5 -22.23 -1.81 -19.19
C LYS A 5 -22.19 -2.24 -17.74
N GLN A 6 -21.30 -1.64 -16.94
CA GLN A 6 -21.18 -1.92 -15.51
C GLN A 6 -22.45 -1.55 -14.75
N ARG A 7 -23.02 -0.36 -14.99
CA ARG A 7 -24.28 0.06 -14.35
C ARG A 7 -25.45 -0.85 -14.75
N VAL A 8 -25.50 -1.31 -15.99
CA VAL A 8 -26.51 -2.29 -16.43
C VAL A 8 -26.32 -3.63 -15.72
N ALA A 9 -25.07 -4.10 -15.52
CA ALA A 9 -24.80 -5.31 -14.76
C ALA A 9 -25.27 -5.19 -13.31
N ILE A 10 -24.99 -4.05 -12.66
CA ILE A 10 -25.48 -3.77 -11.29
C ILE A 10 -27.01 -3.78 -11.25
N ALA A 11 -27.69 -3.09 -12.21
CA ALA A 11 -29.13 -3.04 -12.27
C ALA A 11 -29.76 -4.44 -12.46
N ARG A 12 -29.15 -5.29 -13.30
CA ARG A 12 -29.58 -6.68 -13.48
C ARG A 12 -29.45 -7.49 -12.19
N THR A 13 -28.35 -7.34 -11.44
CA THR A 13 -28.15 -8.00 -10.15
C THR A 13 -29.22 -7.55 -9.16
N LEU A 14 -29.49 -6.25 -9.07
CA LEU A 14 -30.51 -5.72 -8.17
C LEU A 14 -31.94 -6.18 -8.51
N ALA A 15 -32.23 -6.37 -9.79
CA ALA A 15 -33.55 -6.88 -10.23
C ALA A 15 -33.85 -8.33 -9.74
N MET A 16 -32.83 -9.04 -9.25
CA MET A 16 -32.99 -10.37 -8.63
C MET A 16 -33.24 -10.29 -7.12
N GLU A 17 -33.35 -9.09 -6.55
CA GLU A 17 -33.56 -8.84 -5.12
C GLU A 17 -32.58 -9.62 -4.22
N PRO A 18 -31.26 -9.51 -4.44
CA PRO A 18 -30.27 -10.29 -3.68
C PRO A 18 -30.18 -9.83 -2.23
N GLU A 19 -29.92 -10.75 -1.32
CA GLU A 19 -29.60 -10.43 0.08
C GLU A 19 -28.22 -9.80 0.25
N MET A 20 -27.27 -10.15 -0.65
CA MET A 20 -25.89 -9.63 -0.66
C MET A 20 -25.38 -9.51 -2.09
N ILE A 21 -24.54 -8.50 -2.35
CA ILE A 21 -23.87 -8.32 -3.63
C ILE A 21 -22.34 -8.41 -3.43
N LEU A 22 -21.70 -9.14 -4.36
CA LEU A 22 -20.24 -9.23 -4.43
C LEU A 22 -19.75 -8.35 -5.60
N PHE A 23 -18.85 -7.45 -5.31
CA PHE A 23 -18.14 -6.65 -6.30
C PHE A 23 -16.68 -7.04 -6.34
N ASP A 24 -16.20 -7.48 -7.50
CA ASP A 24 -14.80 -7.78 -7.74
C ASP A 24 -14.24 -6.75 -8.71
N GLU A 25 -13.42 -5.83 -8.20
CA GLU A 25 -12.77 -4.75 -8.95
C GLU A 25 -13.72 -4.03 -9.92
N PRO A 26 -14.85 -3.46 -9.44
CA PRO A 26 -15.93 -2.96 -10.31
C PRO A 26 -15.50 -1.82 -11.24
N THR A 27 -14.33 -1.24 -11.06
CA THR A 27 -13.81 -0.09 -11.82
C THR A 27 -12.56 -0.40 -12.65
N SER A 28 -11.96 -1.59 -12.51
CA SER A 28 -10.65 -1.91 -13.10
C SER A 28 -10.59 -1.82 -14.63
N ALA A 29 -11.69 -2.10 -15.31
CA ALA A 29 -11.80 -2.07 -16.79
C ALA A 29 -12.41 -0.76 -17.32
N LEU A 30 -12.52 0.28 -16.49
CA LEU A 30 -13.17 1.54 -16.85
C LEU A 30 -12.14 2.63 -17.19
N ASP A 31 -12.57 3.53 -18.08
CA ASP A 31 -11.89 4.80 -18.29
C ASP A 31 -11.93 5.61 -16.97
N PRO A 32 -10.81 6.24 -16.54
CA PRO A 32 -10.76 7.02 -15.31
C PRO A 32 -11.86 8.06 -15.16
N THR A 33 -12.34 8.64 -16.30
CA THR A 33 -13.44 9.61 -16.31
C THR A 33 -14.80 8.99 -15.95
N LYS A 34 -14.93 7.66 -15.99
CA LYS A 34 -16.16 6.90 -15.73
C LYS A 34 -16.18 6.15 -14.40
N VAL A 35 -15.05 6.07 -13.75
CA VAL A 35 -14.91 5.40 -12.43
C VAL A 35 -15.87 6.02 -11.42
N GLY A 36 -15.91 7.35 -11.32
CA GLY A 36 -16.78 8.06 -10.37
C GLY A 36 -18.26 7.71 -10.51
N GLU A 37 -18.76 7.55 -11.74
CA GLU A 37 -20.18 7.23 -11.99
C GLU A 37 -20.57 5.84 -11.43
N VAL A 38 -19.67 4.87 -11.47
CA VAL A 38 -19.93 3.52 -10.96
C VAL A 38 -19.79 3.48 -9.45
N LEU A 39 -18.76 4.14 -8.90
CA LEU A 39 -18.55 4.23 -7.45
C LEU A 39 -19.72 4.94 -6.76
N GLU A 40 -20.32 5.95 -7.40
CA GLU A 40 -21.50 6.64 -6.86
C GLU A 40 -22.71 5.72 -6.74
N VAL A 41 -22.99 4.89 -7.75
CA VAL A 41 -24.06 3.89 -7.67
C VAL A 41 -23.84 2.93 -6.51
N ILE A 42 -22.61 2.46 -6.29
CA ILE A 42 -22.30 1.55 -5.18
C ILE A 42 -22.44 2.27 -3.82
N ARG A 43 -22.05 3.55 -3.75
CA ARG A 43 -22.24 4.38 -2.55
C ARG A 43 -23.72 4.52 -2.18
N GLU A 44 -24.58 4.77 -3.17
CA GLU A 44 -26.03 4.84 -2.95
C GLU A 44 -26.60 3.51 -2.42
N LEU A 45 -26.11 2.38 -2.91
CA LEU A 45 -26.50 1.04 -2.39
C LEU A 45 -26.08 0.85 -0.94
N ALA A 46 -24.86 1.28 -0.58
CA ALA A 46 -24.38 1.26 0.80
C ALA A 46 -25.29 2.09 1.72
N GLN A 47 -25.64 3.31 1.31
CA GLN A 47 -26.54 4.19 2.06
C GLN A 47 -27.95 3.61 2.24
N LYS A 48 -28.43 2.81 1.31
CA LYS A 48 -29.71 2.08 1.39
C LYS A 48 -29.63 0.83 2.27
N GLY A 49 -28.46 0.52 2.86
CA GLY A 49 -28.29 -0.63 3.74
C GLY A 49 -28.09 -1.96 3.03
N MET A 50 -27.74 -1.96 1.73
CA MET A 50 -27.41 -3.18 1.00
C MET A 50 -26.16 -3.84 1.58
N THR A 51 -26.25 -5.13 1.88
CA THR A 51 -25.10 -5.94 2.28
C THR A 51 -24.19 -6.17 1.07
N MET A 52 -22.93 -5.78 1.17
CA MET A 52 -21.99 -5.88 0.06
C MET A 52 -20.62 -6.34 0.54
N LEU A 53 -19.96 -7.16 -0.28
CA LEU A 53 -18.52 -7.42 -0.19
C LEU A 53 -17.87 -6.85 -1.43
N ILE A 54 -16.88 -5.97 -1.24
CA ILE A 54 -16.25 -5.22 -2.33
C ILE A 54 -14.75 -5.47 -2.31
N VAL A 55 -14.20 -6.02 -3.38
CA VAL A 55 -12.77 -6.05 -3.64
C VAL A 55 -12.42 -4.84 -4.51
N THR A 56 -11.51 -3.99 -4.05
CA THR A 56 -11.16 -2.77 -4.77
C THR A 56 -9.78 -2.24 -4.37
N HIS A 57 -9.14 -1.54 -5.28
CA HIS A 57 -7.94 -0.75 -5.04
C HIS A 57 -8.24 0.76 -4.86
N GLU A 58 -9.50 1.16 -4.93
CA GLU A 58 -9.95 2.53 -4.69
C GLU A 58 -10.03 2.84 -3.20
N MET A 59 -8.88 3.17 -2.59
CA MET A 59 -8.74 3.29 -1.12
C MET A 59 -9.67 4.35 -0.51
N ASN A 60 -9.83 5.52 -1.14
CA ASN A 60 -10.71 6.57 -0.64
C ASN A 60 -12.17 6.11 -0.64
N PHE A 61 -12.58 5.44 -1.73
CA PHE A 61 -13.92 4.87 -1.82
C PHE A 61 -14.15 3.79 -0.76
N ALA A 62 -13.21 2.86 -0.58
CA ALA A 62 -13.31 1.83 0.44
C ALA A 62 -13.45 2.44 1.85
N LYS A 63 -12.68 3.49 2.16
CA LYS A 63 -12.76 4.22 3.43
C LYS A 63 -14.15 4.84 3.64
N ASP A 64 -14.74 5.43 2.58
CA ASP A 64 -16.00 6.17 2.68
C ASP A 64 -17.24 5.27 2.81
N VAL A 65 -17.25 4.10 2.17
CA VAL A 65 -18.47 3.28 2.04
C VAL A 65 -18.51 2.07 2.94
N SER A 66 -17.37 1.61 3.45
CA SER A 66 -17.33 0.39 4.24
C SER A 66 -17.49 0.65 5.74
N ASN A 67 -18.01 -0.36 6.44
CA ASN A 67 -18.02 -0.40 7.90
C ASN A 67 -17.00 -1.39 8.46
N ARG A 68 -16.41 -2.24 7.58
CA ARG A 68 -15.36 -3.20 7.90
C ARG A 68 -14.41 -3.37 6.72
N ILE A 69 -13.12 -3.42 6.98
CA ILE A 69 -12.05 -3.58 6.00
C ILE A 69 -11.26 -4.84 6.31
N PHE A 70 -11.00 -5.62 5.27
CA PHE A 70 -10.06 -6.74 5.29
C PHE A 70 -8.87 -6.40 4.41
N TYR A 71 -7.69 -6.28 5.00
CA TYR A 71 -6.46 -6.26 4.24
C TYR A 71 -5.99 -7.70 4.03
N MET A 72 -5.86 -8.08 2.77
CA MET A 72 -5.45 -9.44 2.39
C MET A 72 -4.02 -9.44 1.86
N ASP A 73 -3.24 -10.40 2.29
CA ASP A 73 -1.90 -10.68 1.78
C ASP A 73 -1.69 -12.19 1.63
N GLN A 74 -1.06 -12.61 0.54
CA GLN A 74 -0.78 -14.02 0.22
C GLN A 74 -1.98 -14.98 0.37
N GLY A 75 -3.19 -14.50 0.09
CA GLY A 75 -4.42 -15.29 0.16
C GLY A 75 -5.05 -15.42 1.55
N GLU A 76 -4.50 -14.74 2.55
CA GLU A 76 -5.03 -14.72 3.91
C GLU A 76 -5.48 -13.31 4.31
N ILE A 77 -6.44 -13.23 5.24
CA ILE A 77 -6.79 -11.96 5.87
C ILE A 77 -5.67 -11.60 6.83
N TYR A 78 -4.84 -10.65 6.41
CA TYR A 78 -3.69 -10.21 7.20
C TYR A 78 -4.11 -9.26 8.33
N GLU A 79 -5.01 -8.31 8.07
CA GLU A 79 -5.54 -7.41 9.08
C GLU A 79 -7.01 -7.09 8.80
N ASP A 80 -7.79 -6.91 9.86
CA ASP A 80 -9.24 -6.71 9.85
C ASP A 80 -9.60 -5.64 10.87
N GLY A 81 -10.44 -4.69 10.47
CA GLY A 81 -10.85 -3.61 11.36
C GLY A 81 -11.84 -2.64 10.72
N THR A 82 -12.17 -1.60 11.48
CA THR A 82 -12.94 -0.47 10.94
C THR A 82 -12.09 0.33 9.95
N PRO A 83 -12.72 1.14 9.06
CA PRO A 83 -11.97 2.03 8.17
C PRO A 83 -10.96 2.92 8.91
N GLU A 84 -11.34 3.49 10.06
CA GLU A 84 -10.44 4.30 10.88
C GLU A 84 -9.23 3.50 11.37
N GLN A 85 -9.44 2.28 11.87
CA GLN A 85 -8.35 1.42 12.32
C GLN A 85 -7.38 1.09 11.20
N ILE A 86 -7.88 0.63 10.05
CA ILE A 86 -7.04 0.18 8.94
C ILE A 86 -6.36 1.35 8.22
N PHE A 87 -7.04 2.47 8.00
CA PHE A 87 -6.49 3.58 7.21
C PHE A 87 -5.71 4.62 8.03
N GLU A 88 -6.01 4.79 9.32
CA GLU A 88 -5.38 5.81 10.15
C GLU A 88 -4.45 5.22 11.21
N HIS A 89 -4.81 4.05 11.76
CA HIS A 89 -4.10 3.41 12.86
C HIS A 89 -3.82 1.92 12.59
N PRO A 90 -3.25 1.53 11.42
CA PRO A 90 -2.97 0.13 11.12
C PRO A 90 -2.00 -0.46 12.16
N GLN A 91 -2.35 -1.62 12.69
CA GLN A 91 -1.58 -2.29 13.75
C GLN A 91 -0.45 -3.15 13.16
N ARG A 92 -0.64 -3.61 11.92
CA ARG A 92 0.31 -4.51 11.28
C ARG A 92 1.15 -3.79 10.22
N GLU A 93 2.41 -4.19 10.12
CA GLU A 93 3.42 -3.49 9.33
C GLU A 93 3.09 -3.47 7.82
N LEU A 94 2.69 -4.59 7.23
CA LEU A 94 2.35 -4.64 5.80
C LEU A 94 1.13 -3.79 5.47
N THR A 95 0.11 -3.77 6.34
CA THR A 95 -1.05 -2.89 6.18
C THR A 95 -0.63 -1.43 6.18
N ARG A 96 0.21 -1.04 7.14
CA ARG A 96 0.72 0.34 7.22
C ARG A 96 1.49 0.74 5.96
N HIS A 97 2.38 -0.12 5.47
CA HIS A 97 3.14 0.15 4.24
C HIS A 97 2.22 0.28 3.03
N PHE A 98 1.23 -0.60 2.92
CA PHE A 98 0.26 -0.56 1.83
C PHE A 98 -0.58 0.72 1.86
N ILE A 99 -1.16 1.08 3.01
CA ILE A 99 -2.03 2.25 3.17
C ILE A 99 -1.25 3.57 2.99
N MET A 100 -0.05 3.66 3.54
CA MET A 100 0.81 4.84 3.42
C MET A 100 1.47 4.94 2.04
N ARG A 101 1.30 3.93 1.18
CA ARG A 101 2.03 3.78 -0.09
C ARG A 101 3.54 3.89 0.14
N THR A 102 3.99 3.41 1.28
CA THR A 102 5.39 3.43 1.65
C THR A 102 6.15 2.42 0.82
N LYS A 103 7.20 2.86 0.17
CA LYS A 103 8.15 2.00 -0.53
C LYS A 103 9.22 1.61 0.47
N LEU A 104 9.45 0.32 0.60
CA LEU A 104 10.39 -0.23 1.56
C LEU A 104 11.58 -0.84 0.84
N MET A 105 12.76 -0.55 1.36
CA MET A 105 14.00 -1.30 1.11
C MET A 105 14.55 -1.74 2.45
N GLU A 106 14.89 -3.00 2.57
CA GLU A 106 15.40 -3.60 3.79
C GLU A 106 16.65 -4.42 3.48
N GLU A 107 17.68 -4.24 4.30
CA GLU A 107 18.93 -5.00 4.23
C GLU A 107 19.29 -5.51 5.62
N ILE A 108 19.71 -6.77 5.72
CA ILE A 108 20.11 -7.39 6.96
C ILE A 108 21.58 -7.77 6.87
N ILE A 109 22.40 -7.21 7.76
CA ILE A 109 23.84 -7.47 7.84
C ILE A 109 24.07 -8.49 8.95
N THR A 110 24.41 -9.71 8.55
CA THR A 110 24.66 -10.84 9.47
C THR A 110 26.13 -11.23 9.56
N SER A 111 27.00 -10.60 8.80
CA SER A 111 28.45 -10.83 8.81
C SER A 111 29.20 -9.52 8.68
N LYS A 112 30.40 -9.43 9.25
CA LYS A 112 31.30 -8.30 9.03
C LYS A 112 31.85 -8.23 7.60
N ASP A 113 31.92 -9.38 6.92
CA ASP A 113 32.32 -9.50 5.51
C ASP A 113 31.09 -9.43 4.55
N PHE A 114 30.19 -8.49 4.82
CA PHE A 114 29.04 -8.24 3.92
C PHE A 114 29.46 -7.45 2.67
N ASP A 115 28.74 -7.62 1.57
CA ASP A 115 28.97 -6.88 0.35
C ASP A 115 28.44 -5.44 0.44
N PHE A 116 29.30 -4.54 0.93
CA PHE A 116 29.02 -3.11 1.05
C PHE A 116 28.63 -2.48 -0.31
N ILE A 117 29.29 -2.89 -1.39
CA ILE A 117 29.01 -2.34 -2.73
C ILE A 117 27.63 -2.77 -3.21
N ALA A 118 27.24 -4.01 -2.96
CA ALA A 118 25.90 -4.50 -3.30
C ALA A 118 24.82 -3.70 -2.60
N ILE A 119 24.93 -3.44 -1.28
CA ILE A 119 23.94 -2.64 -0.54
C ILE A 119 23.88 -1.20 -1.07
N ARG A 120 25.02 -0.56 -1.35
CA ARG A 120 25.03 0.79 -1.96
C ARG A 120 24.36 0.81 -3.33
N ASN A 121 24.55 -0.22 -4.14
CA ASN A 121 23.89 -0.35 -5.44
C ASN A 121 22.37 -0.56 -5.27
N ASN A 122 21.94 -1.32 -4.27
CA ASN A 122 20.51 -1.51 -3.95
C ASN A 122 19.85 -0.19 -3.54
N ILE A 123 20.54 0.63 -2.73
CA ILE A 123 20.08 1.99 -2.37
C ILE A 123 19.93 2.87 -3.63
N ASP A 124 20.91 2.83 -4.53
CA ASP A 124 20.89 3.59 -5.78
C ASP A 124 19.72 3.14 -6.69
N GLN A 125 19.54 1.83 -6.86
CA GLN A 125 18.43 1.27 -7.64
C GLN A 125 17.07 1.60 -7.02
N PHE A 126 16.92 1.52 -5.70
CA PHE A 126 15.73 1.93 -4.99
C PHE A 126 15.40 3.40 -5.25
N GLY A 127 16.38 4.28 -5.09
CA GLY A 127 16.19 5.71 -5.35
C GLY A 127 15.80 6.01 -6.80
N LYS A 128 16.45 5.38 -7.78
CA LYS A 128 16.14 5.52 -9.21
C LYS A 128 14.74 5.00 -9.55
N LYS A 129 14.38 3.83 -9.00
CA LYS A 129 13.05 3.22 -9.20
C LYS A 129 11.91 4.14 -8.76
N TYR A 130 12.10 4.89 -7.69
CA TYR A 130 11.09 5.81 -7.14
C TYR A 130 11.36 7.28 -7.47
N LEU A 131 12.24 7.55 -8.45
CA LEU A 131 12.54 8.89 -8.97
C LEU A 131 12.99 9.89 -7.88
N LEU A 132 13.70 9.40 -6.88
CA LEU A 132 14.27 10.24 -5.84
C LEU A 132 15.39 11.14 -6.41
N SER A 133 15.59 12.30 -5.78
CA SER A 133 16.66 13.20 -6.21
C SER A 133 18.05 12.57 -6.00
N PRO A 134 19.04 12.88 -6.84
CA PRO A 134 20.41 12.42 -6.63
C PRO A 134 20.96 12.75 -5.24
N LYS A 135 20.56 13.90 -4.68
CA LYS A 135 20.92 14.32 -3.32
C LYS A 135 20.30 13.38 -2.27
N SER A 136 19.03 12.99 -2.43
CA SER A 136 18.38 12.05 -1.51
C SER A 136 19.04 10.68 -1.54
N ILE A 137 19.37 10.17 -2.74
CA ILE A 137 20.08 8.90 -2.90
C ILE A 137 21.44 8.96 -2.22
N HIS A 138 22.20 10.02 -2.46
CA HIS A 138 23.50 10.23 -1.81
C HIS A 138 23.39 10.29 -0.29
N ASN A 139 22.42 11.02 0.25
CA ASN A 139 22.20 11.10 1.70
C ASN A 139 21.89 9.73 2.33
N MET A 140 21.06 8.92 1.67
CA MET A 140 20.76 7.55 2.16
C MET A 140 22.03 6.68 2.19
N GLN A 141 22.89 6.80 1.17
CA GLN A 141 24.17 6.07 1.12
C GLN A 141 25.12 6.53 2.21
N VAL A 142 25.21 7.85 2.47
CA VAL A 142 26.04 8.41 3.55
C VAL A 142 25.52 7.95 4.92
N VAL A 143 24.22 8.03 5.16
CA VAL A 143 23.61 7.56 6.42
C VAL A 143 23.89 6.08 6.65
N PHE A 144 23.75 5.23 5.62
CA PHE A 144 24.12 3.82 5.70
C PHE A 144 25.58 3.63 6.09
N GLU A 145 26.51 4.33 5.41
CA GLU A 145 27.95 4.23 5.66
C GLU A 145 28.31 4.70 7.08
N GLU A 146 27.87 5.88 7.47
CA GLU A 146 28.25 6.47 8.77
C GLU A 146 27.59 5.74 9.96
N LEU A 147 26.28 5.48 9.90
CA LEU A 147 25.58 4.86 11.00
C LEU A 147 25.80 3.34 11.06
N CYS A 148 25.57 2.64 9.96
CA CYS A 148 25.63 1.18 10.00
C CYS A 148 27.08 0.67 10.01
N VAL A 149 27.92 1.18 9.10
CA VAL A 149 29.26 0.63 8.90
C VAL A 149 30.28 1.20 9.88
N GLN A 150 30.32 2.53 10.04
CA GLN A 150 31.36 3.17 10.85
C GLN A 150 30.98 3.24 12.33
N THR A 151 29.68 3.38 12.66
CA THR A 151 29.25 3.57 14.05
C THR A 151 28.74 2.27 14.69
N LEU A 152 27.82 1.54 14.09
CA LEU A 152 27.17 0.39 14.73
C LEU A 152 27.94 -0.92 14.56
N LEU A 153 28.41 -1.22 13.36
CA LEU A 153 29.07 -2.49 13.04
C LEU A 153 30.33 -2.77 13.89
N PRO A 154 31.20 -1.79 14.21
CA PRO A 154 32.37 -2.04 15.07
C PRO A 154 32.04 -2.52 16.48
N TYR A 155 30.86 -2.15 17.00
CA TYR A 155 30.43 -2.56 18.35
C TYR A 155 29.67 -3.88 18.37
N GLN A 156 29.39 -4.46 17.19
CA GLN A 156 28.79 -5.80 17.08
C GLN A 156 29.86 -6.89 17.20
N GLY A 157 29.49 -8.03 17.80
CA GLY A 157 30.35 -9.21 17.88
C GLY A 157 30.69 -9.79 16.49
N GLU A 158 31.19 -11.02 16.45
CA GLU A 158 31.58 -11.70 15.20
C GLU A 158 30.37 -11.98 14.28
N ALA A 159 29.16 -12.15 14.86
CA ALA A 159 27.91 -12.32 14.13
C ALA A 159 26.99 -11.10 14.37
N PRO A 160 27.15 -10.01 13.61
CA PRO A 160 26.28 -8.86 13.71
C PRO A 160 24.84 -9.22 13.28
N ASN A 161 23.86 -8.52 13.82
CA ASN A 161 22.48 -8.59 13.35
C ASN A 161 21.95 -7.15 13.26
N LEU A 162 22.36 -6.47 12.18
CA LEU A 162 21.95 -5.10 11.92
C LEU A 162 20.93 -5.08 10.79
N GLN A 163 19.79 -4.47 11.05
CA GLN A 163 18.73 -4.25 10.06
C GLN A 163 18.77 -2.78 9.64
N PHE A 164 18.98 -2.55 8.34
CA PHE A 164 18.92 -1.24 7.72
C PHE A 164 17.66 -1.13 6.89
N LYS A 165 16.86 -0.11 7.15
CA LYS A 165 15.54 0.08 6.54
C LYS A 165 15.42 1.49 5.96
N ILE A 166 15.03 1.59 4.70
CA ILE A 166 14.67 2.85 4.04
C ILE A 166 13.18 2.82 3.75
N GLU A 167 12.47 3.80 4.26
CA GLU A 167 11.06 4.02 3.97
C GLU A 167 10.89 5.33 3.18
N TYR A 168 10.20 5.24 2.03
CA TYR A 168 9.83 6.38 1.22
C TYR A 168 8.32 6.43 1.03
N SER A 169 7.70 7.58 1.30
CA SER A 169 6.27 7.81 1.13
C SER A 169 6.02 8.96 0.17
N ASP A 170 5.20 8.71 -0.86
CA ASP A 170 4.80 9.74 -1.83
C ASP A 170 3.92 10.85 -1.21
N LYS A 171 3.33 10.60 -0.02
CA LYS A 171 2.42 11.55 0.65
C LYS A 171 3.13 12.76 1.28
N THR A 172 4.42 12.69 1.51
CA THR A 172 5.18 13.78 2.15
C THR A 172 5.60 14.88 1.18
N ASN A 173 5.45 14.68 -0.13
CA ASN A 173 5.78 15.70 -1.14
C ASN A 173 4.59 16.60 -1.55
N SER A 174 3.43 16.49 -0.92
CA SER A 174 2.21 17.24 -1.28
C SER A 174 1.77 18.30 -0.27
N THR A 175 2.69 18.78 0.60
CA THR A 175 2.43 19.93 1.48
C THR A 175 3.63 20.85 1.52
N GLN A 176 3.74 21.68 0.50
CA GLN A 176 4.19 23.08 0.58
C GLN A 176 3.47 23.88 -0.49
#